data_18bbf607ac339298855ef9b2dcb21d52
#
_entry.id   18bbf607ac339298855ef9b2dcb21d52
#
_cell.length_a   1.000
_cell.length_b   1.000
_cell.length_c   1.000
_cell.angle_alpha   90.00
_cell.angle_beta   90.00
_cell.angle_gamma   90.00
#
_symmetry.space_group_name_H-M   'P 1'
#
loop_
_entity.id
_entity.type
_entity.pdbx_description
1 polymer ?
#
loop_
_entity_poly.entity_id
_entity_poly.type
_entity_poly.pdbx_seq_one_letter_code
_entity_poly.pdbx_strand_id
1 'polypeptide(L)'
;MTHCAPGDFIIRKGESITDIIFVVSGSLEVVQDGEILAFLGNNDVCGDSHWRETRLGKSVVHVRALTYCDIHTINVDDLIKVLEFHKPFAITFSRNLCLTFDLSKRVVFSKVKIQKSRDHLVLSLQFGTLLHFVHLTNDTKMS
;
A
#
# COMPACT_ATOMS: atom_id res chain seq x y z
N MET A 1 12.55 -2.96 1.87
CA MET A 1 12.37 -1.53 1.62
C MET A 1 12.89 -1.20 0.23
N THR A 2 12.15 -0.42 -0.53
CA THR A 2 12.50 -0.02 -1.90
C THR A 2 12.76 1.48 -1.92
N HIS A 3 13.88 1.87 -2.53
CA HIS A 3 14.25 3.26 -2.73
C HIS A 3 13.87 3.69 -4.15
N CYS A 4 13.18 4.80 -4.27
CA CYS A 4 12.71 5.34 -5.54
C CYS A 4 13.28 6.73 -5.78
N ALA A 5 13.73 6.98 -7.00
CA ALA A 5 14.17 8.29 -7.45
C ALA A 5 13.00 9.10 -8.03
N PRO A 6 13.08 10.44 -8.06
CA PRO A 6 12.07 11.27 -8.70
C PRO A 6 11.78 10.81 -10.14
N GLY A 7 10.50 10.65 -10.47
CA GLY A 7 10.04 10.17 -11.77
C GLY A 7 9.90 8.65 -11.89
N ASP A 8 10.38 7.86 -10.92
CA ASP A 8 10.19 6.42 -10.93
C ASP A 8 8.69 6.08 -10.74
N PHE A 9 8.20 5.16 -11.56
CA PHE A 9 6.85 4.64 -11.41
C PHE A 9 6.82 3.54 -10.37
N ILE A 10 5.91 3.66 -9.41
CA ILE A 10 5.61 2.64 -8.41
C ILE A 10 4.62 1.63 -8.99
N ILE A 11 3.59 2.15 -9.65
CA ILE A 11 2.62 1.37 -10.41
C ILE A 11 2.11 2.20 -11.59
N ARG A 12 1.83 1.54 -12.70
CA ARG A 12 1.26 2.17 -13.90
C ARG A 12 -0.21 1.80 -14.06
N LYS A 13 -0.98 2.69 -14.66
CA LYS A 13 -2.35 2.41 -15.05
C LYS A 13 -2.43 1.11 -15.87
N GLY A 14 -3.35 0.23 -15.50
CA GLY A 14 -3.57 -1.07 -16.14
C GLY A 14 -2.76 -2.22 -15.57
N GLU A 15 -1.75 -1.95 -14.72
CA GLU A 15 -1.02 -3.00 -14.02
C GLU A 15 -1.89 -3.62 -12.91
N SER A 16 -1.69 -4.90 -12.66
CA SER A 16 -2.35 -5.59 -11.55
C SER A 16 -1.82 -5.09 -10.21
N ILE A 17 -2.72 -4.84 -9.28
CA ILE A 17 -2.38 -4.39 -7.93
C ILE A 17 -2.09 -5.63 -7.09
N THR A 18 -0.82 -6.01 -7.03
CA THR A 18 -0.35 -7.20 -6.31
C THR A 18 0.08 -6.90 -4.90
N ASP A 19 0.34 -5.64 -4.59
CA ASP A 19 0.95 -5.21 -3.35
C ASP A 19 0.16 -4.09 -2.67
N ILE A 20 0.25 -4.06 -1.34
CA ILE A 20 -0.07 -2.88 -0.54
C ILE A 20 1.22 -2.08 -0.39
N ILE A 21 1.16 -0.79 -0.70
CA ILE A 21 2.30 0.11 -0.73
C ILE A 21 2.20 1.08 0.44
N PHE A 22 3.25 1.13 1.23
CA PHE A 22 3.37 2.01 2.39
C PHE A 22 4.49 3.02 2.16
N VAL A 23 4.18 4.30 2.26
CA VAL A 23 5.17 5.38 2.10
C VAL A 23 5.87 5.61 3.44
N VAL A 24 7.17 5.35 3.49
CA VAL A 24 8.00 5.55 4.68
C VAL A 24 8.50 6.99 4.73
N SER A 25 9.02 7.49 3.61
CA SER A 25 9.51 8.85 3.48
C SER A 25 9.41 9.34 2.04
N GLY A 26 9.44 10.65 1.86
CA GLY A 26 9.32 11.28 0.55
C GLY A 26 7.86 11.50 0.14
N SER A 27 7.67 11.83 -1.13
CA SER A 27 6.35 12.15 -1.69
C SER A 27 6.13 11.44 -3.01
N LEU A 28 4.96 10.83 -3.15
CA LEU A 28 4.46 10.24 -4.39
C LEU A 28 3.33 11.11 -4.94
N GLU A 29 3.18 11.12 -6.24
CA GLU A 29 2.01 11.72 -6.89
C GLU A 29 1.17 10.64 -7.57
N VAL A 30 -0.13 10.80 -7.48
CA VAL A 30 -1.14 9.95 -8.13
C VAL A 30 -1.70 10.70 -9.32
N VAL A 31 -1.57 10.12 -10.52
CA VAL A 31 -1.96 10.76 -11.76
C VAL A 31 -2.99 9.91 -12.49
N GLN A 32 -4.10 10.52 -12.88
CA GLN A 32 -5.14 9.92 -13.70
C GLN A 32 -5.40 10.80 -14.92
N ASP A 33 -5.31 10.20 -16.12
CA ASP A 33 -5.60 10.86 -17.39
C ASP A 33 -4.86 12.21 -17.57
N GLY A 34 -3.61 12.30 -17.11
CA GLY A 34 -2.76 13.47 -17.19
C GLY A 34 -2.94 14.49 -16.05
N GLU A 35 -3.90 14.26 -15.16
CA GLU A 35 -4.16 15.15 -14.02
C GLU A 35 -3.65 14.53 -12.70
N ILE A 36 -3.08 15.38 -11.85
CA ILE A 36 -2.65 14.98 -10.51
C ILE A 36 -3.88 14.96 -9.59
N LEU A 37 -4.20 13.78 -9.06
CA LEU A 37 -5.33 13.59 -8.16
C LEU A 37 -4.96 13.77 -6.69
N ALA A 38 -3.77 13.33 -6.31
CA ALA A 38 -3.34 13.31 -4.93
C ALA A 38 -1.82 13.29 -4.80
N PHE A 39 -1.35 13.72 -3.63
CA PHE A 39 0.01 13.50 -3.16
C PHE A 39 -0.03 12.58 -1.95
N LEU A 40 0.84 11.57 -1.96
CA LEU A 40 1.01 10.64 -0.85
C LEU A 40 2.35 10.91 -0.19
N GLY A 41 2.35 11.02 1.11
CA GLY A 41 3.53 11.29 1.91
C GLY A 41 3.74 10.26 3.01
N ASN A 42 4.55 10.62 3.97
CA ASN A 42 4.92 9.77 5.08
C ASN A 42 3.68 9.17 5.79
N ASN A 43 3.68 7.86 5.99
CA ASN A 43 2.60 7.04 6.57
C ASN A 43 1.34 6.88 5.69
N ASP A 44 1.34 7.36 4.47
CA ASP A 44 0.24 7.08 3.55
C ASP A 44 0.35 5.66 3.00
N VAL A 45 -0.80 5.05 2.76
CA VAL A 45 -0.92 3.67 2.28
C VAL A 45 -1.80 3.64 1.04
N CYS A 46 -1.35 2.96 0.00
CA CYS A 46 -2.16 2.75 -1.19
C CYS A 46 -2.16 1.30 -1.63
N GLY A 47 -3.24 0.90 -2.25
CA GLY A 47 -3.47 -0.47 -2.70
C GLY A 47 -4.86 -0.64 -3.25
N ASP A 48 -5.35 -1.87 -3.27
CA ASP A 48 -6.72 -2.21 -3.64
C ASP A 48 -7.56 -2.43 -2.38
N SER A 49 -8.68 -1.74 -2.25
CA SER A 49 -9.60 -1.94 -1.11
C SER A 49 -10.20 -3.36 -1.06
N HIS A 50 -10.21 -4.07 -2.20
CA HIS A 50 -10.69 -5.45 -2.33
C HIS A 50 -9.56 -6.48 -2.30
N TRP A 51 -8.44 -6.16 -1.66
CA TRP A 51 -7.24 -7.00 -1.62
C TRP A 51 -7.48 -8.42 -1.09
N ARG A 52 -8.57 -8.65 -0.34
CA ARG A 52 -8.96 -9.99 0.16
C ARG A 52 -9.67 -10.86 -0.87
N GLU A 53 -10.14 -10.27 -1.95
CA GLU A 53 -10.83 -11.01 -2.99
C GLU A 53 -9.84 -11.81 -3.84
N THR A 54 -10.31 -12.91 -4.39
CA THR A 54 -9.48 -13.79 -5.23
C THR A 54 -9.09 -13.17 -6.57
N ARG A 55 -9.75 -12.09 -6.97
CA ARG A 55 -9.49 -11.38 -8.21
C ARG A 55 -8.66 -10.15 -7.98
N LEU A 56 -7.47 -10.11 -8.57
CA LEU A 56 -6.60 -8.92 -8.55
C LEU A 56 -7.27 -7.77 -9.30
N GLY A 57 -7.37 -6.63 -8.63
CA GLY A 57 -7.74 -5.36 -9.24
C GLY A 57 -6.63 -4.84 -10.15
N LYS A 58 -7.00 -3.98 -11.08
CA LYS A 58 -6.05 -3.25 -11.91
C LYS A 58 -6.03 -1.79 -11.51
N SER A 59 -4.84 -1.19 -11.50
CA SER A 59 -4.71 0.23 -11.21
C SER A 59 -5.33 1.07 -12.33
N VAL A 60 -6.16 2.02 -11.95
CA VAL A 60 -6.74 3.02 -12.86
C VAL A 60 -5.94 4.30 -12.92
N VAL A 61 -4.86 4.38 -12.14
CA VAL A 61 -3.97 5.52 -12.00
C VAL A 61 -2.51 5.14 -12.19
N HIS A 62 -1.68 6.13 -12.45
CA HIS A 62 -0.23 6.01 -12.27
C HIS A 62 0.15 6.55 -10.90
N VAL A 63 1.07 5.89 -10.22
CA VAL A 63 1.73 6.41 -9.02
C VAL A 63 3.22 6.50 -9.31
N ARG A 64 3.79 7.67 -9.14
CA ARG A 64 5.22 7.90 -9.37
C ARG A 64 5.84 8.72 -8.24
N ALA A 65 7.13 8.54 -8.06
CA ALA A 65 7.87 9.32 -7.08
C ALA A 65 8.02 10.77 -7.55
N LEU A 66 7.64 11.70 -6.69
CA LEU A 66 7.86 13.14 -6.91
C LEU A 66 9.22 13.57 -6.38
N THR A 67 9.63 13.00 -5.27
CA THR A 67 10.94 13.18 -4.63
C THR A 67 11.62 11.84 -4.48
N TYR A 68 12.82 11.80 -3.90
CA TYR A 68 13.40 10.55 -3.40
C TYR A 68 12.49 9.98 -2.32
N CYS A 69 12.09 8.73 -2.46
CA CYS A 69 11.14 8.07 -1.59
C CYS A 69 11.66 6.73 -1.11
N ASP A 70 11.30 6.40 0.11
CA ASP A 70 11.41 5.06 0.66
C ASP A 70 10.00 4.49 0.82
N ILE A 71 9.78 3.32 0.26
CA ILE A 71 8.51 2.62 0.35
C ILE A 71 8.70 1.20 0.87
N HIS A 72 7.71 0.72 1.60
CA HIS A 72 7.52 -0.71 1.87
C HIS A 72 6.39 -1.24 1.01
N THR A 73 6.58 -2.43 0.46
CA THR A 73 5.54 -3.15 -0.26
C THR A 73 5.29 -4.50 0.41
N ILE A 74 4.03 -4.86 0.57
CA ILE A 74 3.62 -6.19 1.02
C ILE A 74 2.82 -6.84 -0.09
N ASN A 75 3.30 -7.98 -0.56
CA ASN A 75 2.55 -8.80 -1.50
C ASN A 75 1.25 -9.29 -0.83
N VAL A 76 0.12 -9.11 -1.51
CA VAL A 76 -1.20 -9.44 -0.99
C VAL A 76 -1.36 -10.93 -0.71
N ASP A 77 -0.83 -11.80 -1.57
CA ASP A 77 -0.92 -13.24 -1.38
C ASP A 77 -0.14 -13.69 -0.14
N ASP A 78 1.04 -13.12 0.08
CA ASP A 78 1.84 -13.38 1.29
C ASP A 78 1.16 -12.84 2.54
N LEU A 79 0.54 -11.68 2.46
CA LEU A 79 -0.23 -11.10 3.54
C LEU A 79 -1.41 -12.00 3.94
N ILE A 80 -2.18 -12.49 2.98
CA ILE A 80 -3.32 -13.39 3.22
C ILE A 80 -2.84 -14.66 3.95
N LYS A 81 -1.74 -15.26 3.50
CA LYS A 81 -1.16 -16.46 4.15
C LYS A 81 -0.81 -16.20 5.61
N VAL A 82 -0.15 -15.07 5.91
CA VAL A 82 0.20 -14.70 7.29
C VAL A 82 -1.06 -14.50 8.14
N LEU A 83 -2.08 -13.85 7.59
CA LEU A 83 -3.33 -13.60 8.31
C LEU A 83 -4.13 -14.87 8.58
N GLU A 84 -4.03 -15.88 7.72
CA GLU A 84 -4.65 -17.21 7.95
C GLU A 84 -4.03 -17.94 9.14
N PHE A 85 -2.73 -17.80 9.36
CA PHE A 85 -2.02 -18.43 10.49
C PHE A 85 -2.18 -17.68 11.81
N HIS A 86 -2.38 -16.36 11.77
CA HIS A 86 -2.44 -15.49 12.96
C HIS A 86 -3.78 -14.78 13.07
N LYS A 87 -4.85 -15.54 13.33
CA LYS A 87 -6.24 -15.03 13.35
C LYS A 87 -6.49 -13.82 14.27
N PRO A 88 -5.97 -13.77 15.51
CA PRO A 88 -6.18 -12.59 16.37
C PRO A 88 -5.55 -11.32 15.76
N PHE A 89 -4.35 -11.46 15.18
CA PHE A 89 -3.68 -10.37 14.48
C PHE A 89 -4.44 -9.97 13.21
N ALA A 90 -5.00 -10.95 12.49
CA ALA A 90 -5.77 -10.71 11.27
C ALA A 90 -6.98 -9.81 11.50
N ILE A 91 -7.71 -10.02 12.60
CA ILE A 91 -8.87 -9.21 12.95
C ILE A 91 -8.45 -7.76 13.21
N THR A 92 -7.41 -7.57 14.01
CA THR A 92 -6.88 -6.23 14.35
C THR A 92 -6.30 -5.52 13.14
N PHE A 93 -5.48 -6.21 12.36
CA PHE A 93 -4.87 -5.68 11.14
C PHE A 93 -5.93 -5.25 10.13
N SER A 94 -6.91 -6.10 9.87
CA SER A 94 -7.97 -5.83 8.89
C SER A 94 -8.87 -4.67 9.30
N ARG A 95 -9.08 -4.50 10.59
CA ARG A 95 -9.84 -3.38 11.14
C ARG A 95 -9.08 -2.06 11.01
N ASN A 96 -7.75 -2.10 11.18
CA ASN A 96 -6.90 -0.92 11.23
C ASN A 96 -6.29 -0.56 9.88
N LEU A 97 -6.28 -1.49 8.91
CA LEU A 97 -5.80 -1.18 7.56
C LEU A 97 -6.75 -0.22 6.87
N CYS A 98 -6.33 1.03 6.82
CA CYS A 98 -7.06 2.09 6.13
C CYS A 98 -6.19 2.59 4.97
N LEU A 99 -6.67 2.39 3.75
CA LEU A 99 -5.97 2.91 2.57
C LEU A 99 -6.18 4.41 2.50
N THR A 100 -5.10 5.16 2.33
CA THR A 100 -5.16 6.59 2.03
C THR A 100 -5.68 6.80 0.61
N PHE A 101 -5.30 5.92 -0.31
CA PHE A 101 -5.74 5.96 -1.68
C PHE A 101 -6.03 4.55 -2.22
N ASP A 102 -7.18 4.38 -2.86
CA ASP A 102 -7.57 3.13 -3.51
C ASP A 102 -7.21 3.21 -5.01
N LEU A 103 -6.23 2.41 -5.42
CA LEU A 103 -5.71 2.40 -6.79
C LEU A 103 -6.68 1.79 -7.80
N SER A 104 -7.66 1.01 -7.34
CA SER A 104 -8.64 0.33 -8.19
C SER A 104 -9.85 1.21 -8.54
N LYS A 105 -10.06 2.28 -7.81
CA LYS A 105 -11.22 3.16 -7.98
C LYS A 105 -10.89 4.41 -8.76
N ARG A 106 -11.65 4.64 -9.82
CA ARG A 106 -11.60 5.88 -10.56
C ARG A 106 -12.22 7.00 -9.71
N VAL A 107 -11.46 8.08 -9.50
CA VAL A 107 -11.96 9.26 -8.79
C VAL A 107 -12.76 10.11 -9.77
N VAL A 108 -14.06 10.23 -9.51
CA VAL A 108 -14.94 11.18 -10.20
C VAL A 108 -15.10 12.39 -9.28
N PHE A 109 -14.29 13.43 -9.49
CA PHE A 109 -14.38 14.76 -8.88
C PHE A 109 -14.93 14.82 -7.44
N SER A 110 -14.31 14.14 -6.48
CA SER A 110 -14.59 14.38 -5.05
C SER A 110 -13.29 14.69 -4.32
N LYS A 111 -13.32 15.77 -3.53
CA LYS A 111 -12.22 16.14 -2.64
C LYS A 111 -11.85 14.94 -1.77
N VAL A 112 -10.68 14.36 -2.01
CA VAL A 112 -10.11 13.36 -1.11
C VAL A 112 -9.81 14.07 0.21
N LYS A 113 -10.64 13.87 1.24
CA LYS A 113 -10.33 14.30 2.59
C LYS A 113 -9.24 13.39 3.12
N ILE A 114 -8.01 13.88 3.18
CA ILE A 114 -6.93 13.22 3.90
C ILE A 114 -7.20 13.39 5.39
N GLN A 115 -7.83 12.39 6.00
CA GLN A 115 -8.00 12.35 7.45
C GLN A 115 -6.75 11.70 8.03
N LYS A 116 -5.81 12.50 8.52
CA LYS A 116 -4.70 12.04 9.36
C LYS A 116 -5.26 11.68 10.73
N SER A 117 -5.62 10.43 10.94
CA SER A 117 -6.07 9.96 12.23
C SER A 117 -4.95 9.25 13.01
N ARG A 118 -5.09 9.16 14.33
CA ARG A 118 -4.22 8.37 15.24
C ARG A 118 -4.04 6.92 14.78
N ASP A 119 -4.97 6.39 14.00
CA ASP A 119 -4.98 5.02 13.48
C ASP A 119 -3.81 4.74 12.53
N HIS A 120 -3.25 5.74 11.86
CA HIS A 120 -2.07 5.60 11.01
C HIS A 120 -0.79 5.22 11.80
N LEU A 121 -0.63 5.71 13.02
CA LEU A 121 0.51 5.36 13.88
C LEU A 121 0.45 3.89 14.32
N VAL A 122 -0.74 3.41 14.69
CA VAL A 122 -0.98 2.01 15.06
C VAL A 122 -0.74 1.10 13.86
N LEU A 123 -1.18 1.50 12.68
CA LEU A 123 -0.94 0.76 11.44
C LEU A 123 0.55 0.67 11.10
N SER A 124 1.31 1.76 11.26
CA SER A 124 2.76 1.76 11.04
C SER A 124 3.50 0.78 11.94
N LEU A 125 3.14 0.69 13.21
CA LEU A 125 3.70 -0.26 14.16
C LEU A 125 3.32 -1.70 13.81
N GLN A 126 2.08 -1.95 13.45
CA GLN A 126 1.61 -3.26 13.00
C GLN A 126 2.25 -3.69 11.68
N PHE A 127 2.47 -2.76 10.77
CA PHE A 127 3.12 -2.99 9.49
C PHE A 127 4.59 -3.40 9.67
N GLY A 128 5.33 -2.74 10.57
CA GLY A 128 6.69 -3.12 10.94
C GLY A 128 6.77 -4.54 11.51
N THR A 129 5.84 -4.91 12.37
CA THR A 129 5.71 -6.26 12.93
C THR A 129 5.40 -7.28 11.84
N LEU A 130 4.49 -6.97 10.92
CA LEU A 130 4.11 -7.83 9.81
C LEU A 130 5.28 -8.08 8.85
N LEU A 131 6.05 -7.05 8.50
CA LEU A 131 7.26 -7.18 7.68
C LEU A 131 8.29 -8.11 8.32
N HIS A 132 8.45 -8.03 9.63
CA HIS A 132 9.32 -8.93 10.37
C HIS A 132 8.86 -10.39 10.26
N PHE A 133 7.56 -10.66 10.40
CA PHE A 133 6.99 -11.99 10.21
C PHE A 133 7.13 -12.51 8.78
N VAL A 134 6.88 -11.69 7.79
CA VAL A 134 7.05 -12.06 6.37
C VAL A 134 8.50 -12.38 6.06
N HIS A 135 9.45 -11.64 6.60
CA HIS A 135 10.89 -11.92 6.48
C HIS A 135 11.25 -13.26 7.10
N LEU A 136 10.80 -13.53 8.33
CA LEU A 136 11.08 -14.79 9.03
C LEU A 136 10.50 -16.01 8.28
N THR A 137 9.31 -15.88 7.68
CA THR A 137 8.69 -16.98 6.91
C THR A 137 9.41 -17.24 5.58
N ASN A 138 9.99 -16.22 4.96
CA ASN A 138 10.77 -16.37 3.73
C ASN A 138 12.14 -17.01 4.01
N ASP A 139 12.79 -16.68 5.12
CA ASP A 139 14.07 -17.28 5.50
C ASP A 139 13.92 -18.78 5.84
N THR A 140 12.78 -19.19 6.39
CA THR A 140 12.48 -20.62 6.65
C THR A 140 12.18 -21.42 5.38
N LYS A 141 11.83 -20.79 4.27
CA LYS A 141 11.64 -21.48 2.98
C LYS A 141 12.92 -21.67 2.16
N MET A 142 14.02 -21.05 2.58
CA MET A 142 15.32 -21.14 1.90
C MET A 142 16.31 -22.11 2.61
N SER A 143 15.87 -22.75 3.65
CA SER A 143 16.67 -23.79 4.36
C SER A 143 16.20 -25.20 4.01
#